data_52040ed3c21f6a74f82ea96b1e5f5e17
#
_entry.id   52040ed3c21f6a74f82ea96b1e5f5e17
#
_cell.length_a   1.000
_cell.length_b   1.000
_cell.length_c   1.000
_cell.angle_alpha   90.00
_cell.angle_beta   90.00
_cell.angle_gamma   90.00
#
_symmetry.space_group_name_H-M   'P 1'
#
loop_
_entity.id
_entity.type
_entity.pdbx_description
1 polymer ?
#
loop_
_entity_poly.entity_id
_entity_poly.type
_entity_poly.pdbx_seq_one_letter_code
_entity_poly.pdbx_strand_id
1 'polypeptide(L)'
;DFLSHLQVERRMSAHTLDAYRRDLSALSEWATAQGINDLSTLQTEQLRSFVAAEHRRGLSPKSLQRRLSACRSYFNWLLRHGRIAASPAAALRAPKSPRKLPQVLDADEASRLVEVPTDVPLGLRDRALLELFYSSGLRLSELCGLRWQDLDMASGFVTVLGKGNKQRKVPVGSHARKALQAWRDEQASANDAHVFPGRNGGPISQRAVQIRM
;
A
#
# COMPACT_ATOMS: atom_id res chain seq x y z
N ASP A 1 -23.65 3.38 2.80
CA ASP A 1 -24.09 2.90 1.47
C ASP A 1 -22.95 2.79 0.44
N PHE A 2 -22.30 3.91 0.02
CA PHE A 2 -21.24 3.85 -1.01
C PHE A 2 -20.01 3.02 -0.58
N LEU A 3 -19.50 3.23 0.64
CA LEU A 3 -18.36 2.46 1.15
C LEU A 3 -18.69 0.98 1.31
N SER A 4 -19.92 0.65 1.71
CA SER A 4 -20.42 -0.74 1.77
C SER A 4 -20.48 -1.36 0.37
N HIS A 5 -20.95 -0.63 -0.65
CA HIS A 5 -20.89 -1.05 -2.05
C HIS A 5 -19.46 -1.36 -2.50
N LEU A 6 -18.50 -0.50 -2.18
CA LEU A 6 -17.08 -0.72 -2.52
C LEU A 6 -16.50 -1.96 -1.82
N GLN A 7 -16.91 -2.21 -0.59
CA GLN A 7 -16.46 -3.36 0.21
C GLN A 7 -17.07 -4.67 -0.27
N VAL A 8 -18.39 -4.73 -0.41
CA VAL A 8 -19.14 -5.98 -0.66
C VAL A 8 -19.14 -6.31 -2.15
N GLU A 9 -19.58 -5.37 -2.99
CA GLU A 9 -19.79 -5.65 -4.42
C GLU A 9 -18.48 -5.51 -5.22
N ARG A 10 -17.64 -4.50 -4.89
CA ARG A 10 -16.38 -4.26 -5.60
C ARG A 10 -15.18 -4.97 -4.97
N ARG A 11 -15.35 -5.57 -3.80
CA ARG A 11 -14.31 -6.30 -3.05
C ARG A 11 -12.98 -5.55 -2.99
N MET A 12 -13.06 -4.23 -2.75
CA MET A 12 -11.86 -3.40 -2.64
C MET A 12 -11.07 -3.72 -1.38
N SER A 13 -9.75 -3.56 -1.44
CA SER A 13 -8.88 -3.79 -0.28
C SER A 13 -9.18 -2.79 0.84
N ALA A 14 -8.96 -3.20 2.11
CA ALA A 14 -9.12 -2.34 3.28
C ALA A 14 -8.37 -1.00 3.13
N HIS A 15 -7.14 -1.03 2.64
CA HIS A 15 -6.35 0.19 2.37
C HIS A 15 -7.01 1.14 1.36
N THR A 16 -7.67 0.60 0.33
CA THR A 16 -8.39 1.42 -0.64
C THR A 16 -9.64 2.03 -0.02
N LEU A 17 -10.37 1.25 0.77
CA LEU A 17 -11.56 1.72 1.48
C LEU A 17 -11.21 2.83 2.46
N ASP A 18 -10.13 2.68 3.24
CA ASP A 18 -9.67 3.69 4.18
C ASP A 18 -9.19 4.96 3.48
N ALA A 19 -8.53 4.82 2.33
CA ALA A 19 -8.16 5.97 1.52
C ALA A 19 -9.39 6.72 1.00
N TYR A 20 -10.38 6.00 0.47
CA TYR A 20 -11.63 6.59 -0.03
C TYR A 20 -12.46 7.23 1.09
N ARG A 21 -12.52 6.58 2.26
CA ARG A 21 -13.18 7.14 3.45
C ARG A 21 -12.58 8.50 3.80
N ARG A 22 -11.26 8.58 3.95
CA ARG A 22 -10.56 9.84 4.26
C ARG A 22 -10.77 10.91 3.20
N ASP A 23 -10.75 10.53 1.92
CA ASP A 23 -10.93 11.48 0.83
C ASP A 23 -12.34 12.04 0.76
N LEU A 24 -13.36 11.21 1.00
CA LEU A 24 -14.76 11.63 1.01
C LEU A 24 -15.13 12.36 2.29
N SER A 25 -14.55 12.02 3.44
CA SER A 25 -14.70 12.80 4.68
C SER A 25 -14.19 14.24 4.48
N ALA A 26 -13.02 14.41 3.85
CA ALA A 26 -12.50 15.73 3.54
C ALA A 26 -13.41 16.54 2.58
N LEU A 27 -14.04 15.86 1.61
CA LEU A 27 -15.05 16.51 0.76
C LEU A 27 -16.29 16.93 1.56
N SER A 28 -16.78 16.05 2.43
CA SER A 28 -17.96 16.31 3.28
C SER A 28 -17.72 17.47 4.25
N GLU A 29 -16.57 17.49 4.92
CA GLU A 29 -16.16 18.55 5.84
C GLU A 29 -16.08 19.90 5.12
N TRP A 30 -15.46 19.92 3.94
CA TRP A 30 -15.38 21.13 3.11
C TRP A 30 -16.78 21.59 2.66
N ALA A 31 -17.64 20.68 2.20
CA ALA A 31 -18.99 21.00 1.76
C ALA A 31 -19.83 21.58 2.90
N THR A 32 -19.78 20.96 4.08
CA THR A 32 -20.47 21.45 5.28
C THR A 32 -20.00 22.87 5.65
N ALA A 33 -18.71 23.14 5.57
CA ALA A 33 -18.16 24.48 5.80
C ALA A 33 -18.62 25.54 4.76
N GLN A 34 -19.11 25.10 3.60
CA GLN A 34 -19.74 25.95 2.58
C GLN A 34 -21.29 25.98 2.68
N GLY A 35 -21.86 25.40 3.74
CA GLY A 35 -23.30 25.30 3.93
C GLY A 35 -23.98 24.24 3.08
N ILE A 36 -23.22 23.32 2.48
CA ILE A 36 -23.73 22.23 1.62
C ILE A 36 -23.82 20.96 2.46
N ASN A 37 -25.03 20.58 2.85
CA ASN A 37 -25.25 19.40 3.71
C ASN A 37 -25.51 18.11 2.92
N ASP A 38 -25.81 18.21 1.63
CA ASP A 38 -26.00 17.05 0.75
C ASP A 38 -25.00 17.08 -0.41
N LEU A 39 -24.09 16.12 -0.43
CA LEU A 39 -23.08 15.99 -1.49
C LEU A 39 -23.70 15.72 -2.87
N SER A 40 -24.94 15.22 -2.94
CA SER A 40 -25.63 15.00 -4.22
C SER A 40 -25.99 16.29 -4.93
N THR A 41 -26.06 17.42 -4.23
CA THR A 41 -26.35 18.75 -4.79
C THR A 41 -25.12 19.49 -5.29
N LEU A 42 -23.91 18.95 -5.06
CA LEU A 42 -22.64 19.59 -5.45
C LEU A 42 -22.57 19.80 -6.97
N GLN A 43 -22.20 21.01 -7.34
CA GLN A 43 -21.96 21.41 -8.73
C GLN A 43 -20.47 21.29 -9.09
N THR A 44 -20.18 21.27 -10.39
CA THR A 44 -18.80 21.16 -10.91
C THR A 44 -17.88 22.27 -10.38
N GLU A 45 -18.39 23.52 -10.29
CA GLU A 45 -17.63 24.69 -9.81
C GLU A 45 -17.26 24.54 -8.33
N GLN A 46 -18.18 24.04 -7.52
CA GLN A 46 -17.96 23.80 -6.10
C GLN A 46 -16.92 22.70 -5.89
N LEU A 47 -17.01 21.61 -6.65
CA LEU A 47 -16.01 20.53 -6.59
C LEU A 47 -14.63 21.01 -7.10
N ARG A 48 -14.60 21.91 -8.10
CA ARG A 48 -13.37 22.58 -8.54
C ARG A 48 -12.76 23.44 -7.43
N SER A 49 -13.59 24.19 -6.72
CA SER A 49 -13.18 25.01 -5.58
C SER A 49 -12.61 24.17 -4.44
N PHE A 50 -13.21 23.00 -4.16
CA PHE A 50 -12.68 22.03 -3.21
C PHE A 50 -11.28 21.57 -3.61
N VAL A 51 -11.08 21.13 -4.85
CA VAL A 51 -9.77 20.67 -5.35
C VAL A 51 -8.72 21.79 -5.26
N ALA A 52 -9.11 23.03 -5.58
CA ALA A 52 -8.23 24.19 -5.45
C ALA A 52 -7.90 24.52 -3.99
N ALA A 53 -8.85 24.38 -3.07
CA ALA A 53 -8.63 24.57 -1.64
C ALA A 53 -7.63 23.54 -1.09
N GLU A 54 -7.80 22.27 -1.46
CA GLU A 54 -6.88 21.20 -1.03
C GLU A 54 -5.47 21.37 -1.61
N HIS A 55 -5.37 21.88 -2.84
CA HIS A 55 -4.06 22.22 -3.42
C HIS A 55 -3.39 23.36 -2.64
N ARG A 56 -4.12 24.44 -2.28
CA ARG A 56 -3.60 25.54 -1.45
C ARG A 56 -3.19 25.09 -0.05
N ARG A 57 -3.83 24.05 0.51
CA ARG A 57 -3.45 23.42 1.77
C ARG A 57 -2.17 22.55 1.68
N GLY A 58 -1.55 22.50 0.50
CA GLY A 58 -0.30 21.76 0.28
C GLY A 58 -0.47 20.28 -0.08
N LEU A 59 -1.67 19.83 -0.46
CA LEU A 59 -1.84 18.46 -0.90
C LEU A 59 -1.06 18.20 -2.20
N SER A 60 -0.25 17.13 -2.20
CA SER A 60 0.54 16.78 -3.38
C SER A 60 -0.33 16.48 -4.60
N PRO A 61 0.13 16.74 -5.83
CA PRO A 61 -0.61 16.42 -7.05
C PRO A 61 -1.07 14.95 -7.12
N LYS A 62 -0.24 14.02 -6.65
CA LYS A 62 -0.58 12.58 -6.57
C LYS A 62 -1.74 12.32 -5.59
N SER A 63 -1.75 12.98 -4.45
CA SER A 63 -2.83 12.88 -3.47
C SER A 63 -4.13 13.51 -3.98
N LEU A 64 -4.04 14.65 -4.68
CA LEU A 64 -5.18 15.28 -5.34
C LEU A 64 -5.78 14.39 -6.44
N GLN A 65 -4.94 13.73 -7.25
CA GLN A 65 -5.40 12.77 -8.25
C GLN A 65 -6.18 11.63 -7.62
N ARG A 66 -5.67 11.05 -6.52
CA ARG A 66 -6.36 9.99 -5.78
C ARG A 66 -7.68 10.49 -5.21
N ARG A 67 -7.69 11.67 -4.56
CA ARG A 67 -8.90 12.28 -3.98
C ARG A 67 -9.97 12.54 -5.05
N LEU A 68 -9.59 13.11 -6.18
CA LEU A 68 -10.51 13.31 -7.29
C LEU A 68 -11.01 11.97 -7.87
N SER A 69 -10.20 10.91 -7.87
CA SER A 69 -10.65 9.56 -8.26
C SER A 69 -11.70 8.99 -7.30
N ALA A 70 -11.55 9.22 -5.98
CA ALA A 70 -12.56 8.85 -5.00
C ALA A 70 -13.87 9.62 -5.22
N CYS A 71 -13.79 10.94 -5.46
CA CYS A 71 -14.97 11.76 -5.81
C CYS A 71 -15.66 11.26 -7.08
N ARG A 72 -14.92 10.97 -8.15
CA ARG A 72 -15.49 10.40 -9.39
C ARG A 72 -16.20 9.08 -9.13
N SER A 73 -15.60 8.19 -8.35
CA SER A 73 -16.21 6.91 -8.02
C SER A 73 -17.50 7.09 -7.25
N TYR A 74 -17.56 8.04 -6.31
CA TYR A 74 -18.73 8.36 -5.53
C TYR A 74 -19.85 8.95 -6.38
N PHE A 75 -19.57 10.00 -7.17
CA PHE A 75 -20.58 10.63 -8.03
C PHE A 75 -21.06 9.70 -9.16
N ASN A 76 -20.20 8.84 -9.69
CA ASN A 76 -20.61 7.81 -10.64
C ASN A 76 -21.50 6.73 -9.99
N TRP A 77 -21.31 6.46 -8.70
CA TRP A 77 -22.21 5.59 -7.95
C TRP A 77 -23.58 6.28 -7.75
N LEU A 78 -23.61 7.56 -7.36
CA LEU A 78 -24.86 8.32 -7.26
C LEU A 78 -25.62 8.36 -8.60
N LEU A 79 -24.90 8.61 -9.70
CA LEU A 79 -25.47 8.65 -11.05
C LEU A 79 -26.13 7.32 -11.43
N ARG A 80 -25.43 6.19 -11.18
CA ARG A 80 -25.98 4.85 -11.46
C ARG A 80 -27.18 4.49 -10.62
N HIS A 81 -27.32 5.08 -9.44
CA HIS A 81 -28.51 4.89 -8.57
C HIS A 81 -29.60 5.94 -8.78
N GLY A 82 -29.50 6.75 -9.83
CA GLY A 82 -30.50 7.76 -10.16
C GLY A 82 -30.62 8.91 -9.16
N ARG A 83 -29.61 9.07 -8.29
CA ARG A 83 -29.61 10.14 -7.26
C ARG A 83 -29.16 11.50 -7.78
N ILE A 84 -28.48 11.53 -8.90
CA ILE A 84 -28.05 12.74 -9.62
C ILE A 84 -28.21 12.51 -11.12
N ALA A 85 -28.48 13.58 -11.87
CA ALA A 85 -28.64 13.52 -13.33
C ALA A 85 -27.28 13.55 -14.08
N ALA A 86 -26.25 14.15 -13.48
CA ALA A 86 -24.91 14.24 -14.07
C ALA A 86 -23.85 14.25 -12.97
N SER A 87 -22.65 13.73 -13.28
CA SER A 87 -21.54 13.72 -12.32
C SER A 87 -20.77 15.04 -12.36
N PRO A 88 -20.69 15.81 -11.26
CA PRO A 88 -19.92 17.05 -11.19
C PRO A 88 -18.41 16.82 -11.31
N ALA A 89 -17.96 15.59 -11.16
CA ALA A 89 -16.55 15.22 -11.25
C ALA A 89 -16.10 14.82 -12.67
N ALA A 90 -17.02 14.69 -13.63
CA ALA A 90 -16.73 14.13 -14.96
C ALA A 90 -15.66 14.93 -15.72
N ALA A 91 -15.79 16.26 -15.77
CA ALA A 91 -14.90 17.15 -16.53
C ALA A 91 -13.66 17.62 -15.74
N LEU A 92 -13.58 17.35 -14.44
CA LEU A 92 -12.49 17.88 -13.62
C LEU A 92 -11.20 17.08 -13.86
N ARG A 93 -10.09 17.80 -13.92
CA ARG A 93 -8.74 17.21 -14.00
C ARG A 93 -7.91 17.68 -12.81
N ALA A 94 -7.23 16.75 -12.18
CA ALA A 94 -6.24 17.08 -11.16
C ALA A 94 -4.97 17.67 -11.82
N PRO A 95 -4.20 18.49 -11.09
CA PRO A 95 -2.91 18.98 -11.55
C PRO A 95 -2.01 17.80 -11.98
N LYS A 96 -1.25 18.01 -13.05
CA LYS A 96 -0.28 17.00 -13.50
C LYS A 96 0.81 16.84 -12.44
N SER A 97 1.08 15.60 -12.05
CA SER A 97 2.25 15.27 -11.25
C SER A 97 3.44 15.06 -12.17
N PRO A 98 4.60 15.68 -11.89
CA PRO A 98 5.81 15.34 -12.63
C PRO A 98 6.11 13.86 -12.44
N ARG A 99 6.35 13.14 -13.53
CA ARG A 99 6.81 11.75 -13.47
C ARG A 99 8.30 11.77 -13.11
N LYS A 100 8.60 11.57 -11.84
CA LYS A 100 9.97 11.23 -11.45
C LYS A 100 10.22 9.79 -11.89
N LEU A 101 11.27 9.57 -12.67
CA LEU A 101 11.77 8.22 -12.94
C LEU A 101 12.20 7.60 -11.61
N PRO A 102 11.92 6.31 -11.38
CA PRO A 102 12.46 5.60 -10.23
C PRO A 102 13.99 5.70 -10.27
N GLN A 103 14.60 5.99 -9.14
CA GLN A 103 16.03 5.75 -8.97
C GLN A 103 16.23 4.24 -8.89
N VAL A 104 17.04 3.72 -9.78
CA VAL A 104 17.38 2.30 -9.81
C VAL A 104 18.79 2.19 -9.22
N LEU A 105 18.96 1.34 -8.24
CA LEU A 105 20.28 0.98 -7.72
C LEU A 105 21.02 0.17 -8.79
N ASP A 106 22.30 0.41 -8.95
CA ASP A 106 23.14 -0.49 -9.73
C ASP A 106 23.43 -1.80 -8.94
N ALA A 107 24.11 -2.76 -9.59
CA ALA A 107 24.37 -4.06 -8.98
C ALA A 107 25.25 -3.96 -7.73
N ASP A 108 26.23 -3.06 -7.74
CA ASP A 108 27.15 -2.86 -6.63
C ASP A 108 26.48 -2.15 -5.46
N GLU A 109 25.63 -1.16 -5.74
CA GLU A 109 24.81 -0.47 -4.73
C GLU A 109 23.81 -1.45 -4.08
N ALA A 110 23.18 -2.29 -4.89
CA ALA A 110 22.26 -3.30 -4.39
C ALA A 110 22.98 -4.36 -3.54
N SER A 111 24.17 -4.81 -3.94
CA SER A 111 25.01 -5.74 -3.16
C SER A 111 25.39 -5.14 -1.82
N ARG A 112 25.84 -3.88 -1.80
CA ARG A 112 26.18 -3.17 -0.54
C ARG A 112 24.97 -3.01 0.38
N LEU A 113 23.78 -2.81 -0.17
CA LEU A 113 22.55 -2.68 0.63
C LEU A 113 22.23 -3.97 1.40
N VAL A 114 22.50 -5.14 0.84
CA VAL A 114 22.21 -6.42 1.50
C VAL A 114 23.34 -6.93 2.41
N GLU A 115 24.54 -6.33 2.33
CA GLU A 115 25.70 -6.63 3.18
C GLU A 115 25.57 -5.99 4.56
N VAL A 116 24.60 -6.45 5.34
CA VAL A 116 24.41 -6.00 6.72
C VAL A 116 25.28 -6.82 7.66
N PRO A 117 25.98 -6.18 8.63
CA PRO A 117 26.69 -6.91 9.69
C PRO A 117 25.76 -7.83 10.46
N THR A 118 26.19 -9.07 10.70
CA THR A 118 25.37 -10.10 11.37
C THR A 118 25.70 -10.25 12.86
N ASP A 119 26.77 -9.64 13.30
CA ASP A 119 27.26 -9.60 14.69
C ASP A 119 26.63 -8.52 15.57
N VAL A 120 25.75 -7.71 14.99
CA VAL A 120 24.99 -6.68 15.69
C VAL A 120 23.58 -7.14 16.03
N PRO A 121 22.92 -6.59 17.07
CA PRO A 121 21.55 -6.96 17.41
C PRO A 121 20.60 -6.84 16.22
N LEU A 122 19.85 -7.90 15.95
CA LEU A 122 18.95 -8.06 14.78
C LEU A 122 19.64 -8.08 13.41
N GLY A 123 20.97 -8.19 13.35
CA GLY A 123 21.73 -8.20 12.09
C GLY A 123 21.34 -9.38 11.19
N LEU A 124 21.21 -10.60 11.73
CA LEU A 124 20.75 -11.79 10.99
C LEU A 124 19.34 -11.57 10.42
N ARG A 125 18.43 -10.98 11.20
CA ARG A 125 17.08 -10.64 10.73
C ARG A 125 17.12 -9.66 9.57
N ASP A 126 17.84 -8.56 9.74
CA ASP A 126 17.90 -7.46 8.79
C ASP A 126 18.56 -7.93 7.48
N ARG A 127 19.60 -8.75 7.56
CA ARG A 127 20.21 -9.39 6.39
C ARG A 127 19.24 -10.34 5.69
N ALA A 128 18.57 -11.23 6.41
CA ALA A 128 17.58 -12.13 5.82
C ALA A 128 16.43 -11.39 5.13
N LEU A 129 15.98 -10.29 5.73
CA LEU A 129 14.93 -9.43 5.21
C LEU A 129 15.35 -8.77 3.89
N LEU A 130 16.54 -8.16 3.84
CA LEU A 130 17.03 -7.46 2.65
C LEU A 130 17.39 -8.43 1.52
N GLU A 131 18.04 -9.54 1.83
CA GLU A 131 18.35 -10.61 0.86
C GLU A 131 17.08 -11.19 0.23
N LEU A 132 16.06 -11.48 1.05
CA LEU A 132 14.79 -11.98 0.55
C LEU A 132 14.08 -10.92 -0.31
N PHE A 133 14.07 -9.67 0.13
CA PHE A 133 13.41 -8.59 -0.58
C PHE A 133 14.05 -8.35 -1.96
N TYR A 134 15.38 -8.31 -2.01
CA TYR A 134 16.15 -8.16 -3.24
C TYR A 134 15.96 -9.34 -4.19
N SER A 135 16.08 -10.57 -3.69
CA SER A 135 16.07 -11.77 -4.51
C SER A 135 14.69 -12.10 -5.10
N SER A 136 13.62 -11.83 -4.34
CA SER A 136 12.26 -12.25 -4.69
C SER A 136 11.37 -11.13 -5.24
N GLY A 137 11.74 -9.87 -5.10
CA GLY A 137 10.92 -8.74 -5.53
C GLY A 137 9.52 -8.73 -4.90
N LEU A 138 9.38 -9.21 -3.67
CA LEU A 138 8.13 -9.17 -2.92
C LEU A 138 7.66 -7.74 -2.70
N ARG A 139 6.34 -7.54 -2.60
CA ARG A 139 5.84 -6.27 -2.10
C ARG A 139 6.14 -6.13 -0.61
N LEU A 140 6.37 -4.90 -0.15
CA LEU A 140 6.67 -4.64 1.26
C LEU A 140 5.63 -5.24 2.22
N SER A 141 4.34 -5.16 1.87
CA SER A 141 3.27 -5.77 2.66
C SER A 141 3.30 -7.30 2.68
N GLU A 142 3.70 -7.94 1.58
CA GLU A 142 3.85 -9.39 1.47
C GLU A 142 5.03 -9.86 2.33
N LEU A 143 6.16 -9.16 2.26
CA LEU A 143 7.33 -9.43 3.09
C LEU A 143 7.00 -9.31 4.59
N CYS A 144 6.33 -8.23 5.00
CA CYS A 144 5.97 -8.02 6.40
C CYS A 144 5.05 -9.12 6.96
N GLY A 145 4.10 -9.58 6.15
CA GLY A 145 3.12 -10.59 6.57
C GLY A 145 3.57 -12.04 6.42
N LEU A 146 4.77 -12.28 5.89
CA LEU A 146 5.26 -13.60 5.54
C LEU A 146 5.39 -14.51 6.76
N ARG A 147 4.99 -15.77 6.61
CA ARG A 147 5.14 -16.82 7.63
C ARG A 147 6.11 -17.91 7.14
N TRP A 148 6.73 -18.63 8.06
CA TRP A 148 7.66 -19.73 7.71
C TRP A 148 7.00 -20.82 6.87
N GLN A 149 5.72 -21.10 7.10
CA GLN A 149 4.95 -22.06 6.28
C GLN A 149 4.78 -21.67 4.81
N ASP A 150 4.94 -20.39 4.49
CA ASP A 150 4.83 -19.87 3.13
C ASP A 150 6.12 -20.03 2.32
N LEU A 151 7.23 -20.41 3.01
CA LEU A 151 8.56 -20.62 2.46
C LEU A 151 8.84 -22.09 2.27
N ASP A 152 9.04 -22.52 1.03
CA ASP A 152 9.61 -23.82 0.70
C ASP A 152 11.14 -23.66 0.57
N MET A 153 11.83 -23.86 1.69
CA MET A 153 13.29 -23.71 1.75
C MET A 153 14.04 -24.76 0.92
N ALA A 154 13.46 -25.95 0.74
CA ALA A 154 14.07 -27.02 -0.04
C ALA A 154 14.00 -26.70 -1.55
N SER A 155 12.82 -26.36 -2.05
CA SER A 155 12.61 -26.04 -3.46
C SER A 155 13.02 -24.61 -3.82
N GLY A 156 13.25 -23.74 -2.82
CA GLY A 156 13.66 -22.35 -3.02
C GLY A 156 12.52 -21.45 -3.58
N PHE A 157 11.32 -21.60 -3.06
CA PHE A 157 10.17 -20.80 -3.44
C PHE A 157 9.46 -20.21 -2.23
N VAL A 158 8.84 -19.05 -2.43
CA VAL A 158 7.90 -18.44 -1.50
C VAL A 158 6.54 -18.30 -2.17
N THR A 159 5.48 -18.63 -1.43
CA THR A 159 4.10 -18.47 -1.86
C THR A 159 3.51 -17.23 -1.22
N VAL A 160 3.01 -16.27 -2.01
CA VAL A 160 2.40 -15.05 -1.50
C VAL A 160 1.05 -14.78 -2.13
N LEU A 161 0.21 -14.09 -1.37
CA LEU A 161 -1.10 -13.61 -1.82
C LEU A 161 -0.96 -12.26 -2.51
N GLY A 162 -1.18 -12.23 -3.81
CA GLY A 162 -1.17 -11.01 -4.60
C GLY A 162 -2.50 -10.26 -4.59
N LYS A 163 -2.61 -9.23 -5.44
CA LYS A 163 -3.85 -8.46 -5.62
C LYS A 163 -5.02 -9.37 -6.01
N GLY A 164 -6.15 -9.20 -5.34
CA GLY A 164 -7.35 -10.03 -5.60
C GLY A 164 -7.29 -11.43 -4.99
N ASN A 165 -6.48 -11.62 -3.96
CA ASN A 165 -6.33 -12.90 -3.24
C ASN A 165 -5.78 -14.04 -4.13
N LYS A 166 -5.06 -13.70 -5.21
CA LYS A 166 -4.43 -14.71 -6.08
C LYS A 166 -3.06 -15.10 -5.53
N GLN A 167 -2.86 -16.38 -5.32
CA GLN A 167 -1.56 -16.92 -4.93
C GLN A 167 -0.58 -16.88 -6.11
N ARG A 168 0.67 -16.55 -5.81
CA ARG A 168 1.79 -16.73 -6.73
C ARG A 168 3.00 -17.29 -6.01
N LYS A 169 3.74 -18.15 -6.69
CA LYS A 169 5.05 -18.63 -6.25
C LYS A 169 6.13 -17.72 -6.83
N VAL A 170 7.11 -17.38 -6.01
CA VAL A 170 8.24 -16.54 -6.40
C VAL A 170 9.53 -17.25 -6.00
N PRO A 171 10.56 -17.30 -6.85
CA PRO A 171 11.82 -17.93 -6.51
C PRO A 171 12.57 -17.13 -5.43
N VAL A 172 13.29 -17.86 -4.58
CA VAL A 172 14.15 -17.33 -3.51
C VAL A 172 15.58 -17.75 -3.81
N GLY A 173 16.47 -16.81 -4.04
CA GLY A 173 17.87 -17.04 -4.38
C GLY A 173 18.66 -17.73 -3.25
N SER A 174 19.80 -18.30 -3.60
CA SER A 174 20.64 -19.06 -2.66
C SER A 174 21.15 -18.23 -1.48
N HIS A 175 21.50 -16.97 -1.70
CA HIS A 175 21.93 -16.02 -0.65
C HIS A 175 20.80 -15.75 0.35
N ALA A 176 19.60 -15.44 -0.16
CA ALA A 176 18.43 -15.25 0.67
C ALA A 176 18.07 -16.50 1.50
N ARG A 177 18.15 -17.70 0.88
CA ARG A 177 17.91 -18.96 1.62
C ARG A 177 18.91 -19.18 2.76
N LYS A 178 20.21 -18.91 2.51
CA LYS A 178 21.24 -19.00 3.55
C LYS A 178 20.99 -18.02 4.70
N ALA A 179 20.68 -16.78 4.38
CA ALA A 179 20.37 -15.75 5.38
C ALA A 179 19.09 -16.07 6.18
N LEU A 180 18.05 -16.57 5.50
CA LEU A 180 16.80 -17.01 6.16
C LEU A 180 17.05 -18.21 7.08
N GLN A 181 17.91 -19.17 6.69
CA GLN A 181 18.24 -20.31 7.54
C GLN A 181 18.97 -19.85 8.80
N ALA A 182 19.99 -18.99 8.67
CA ALA A 182 20.71 -18.45 9.82
C ALA A 182 19.79 -17.69 10.79
N TRP A 183 18.85 -16.90 10.24
CA TRP A 183 17.85 -16.20 11.03
C TRP A 183 16.86 -17.15 11.73
N ARG A 184 16.44 -18.23 11.04
CA ARG A 184 15.54 -19.23 11.61
C ARG A 184 16.18 -19.99 12.76
N ASP A 185 17.46 -20.33 12.62
CA ASP A 185 18.22 -21.05 13.64
C ASP A 185 18.37 -20.21 14.93
N GLU A 186 18.56 -18.89 14.79
CA GLU A 186 18.58 -17.98 15.93
C GLU A 186 17.22 -17.87 16.65
N GLN A 187 16.12 -17.90 15.88
CA GLN A 187 14.78 -17.69 16.46
C GLN A 187 14.13 -18.93 17.07
N ALA A 188 14.53 -20.13 16.69
CA ALA A 188 13.86 -21.40 17.05
C ALA A 188 12.33 -21.36 16.85
N SER A 189 11.86 -20.76 15.76
CA SER A 189 10.46 -20.38 15.55
C SER A 189 9.60 -21.53 15.02
N ALA A 190 8.32 -21.55 15.41
CA ALA A 190 7.30 -22.43 14.86
C ALA A 190 6.99 -22.10 13.38
N ASN A 191 6.49 -23.10 12.62
CA ASN A 191 6.20 -22.93 11.19
C ASN A 191 5.11 -21.91 10.87
N ASP A 192 4.18 -21.70 11.77
CA ASP A 192 3.10 -20.70 11.62
C ASP A 192 3.51 -19.29 12.08
N ALA A 193 4.70 -19.13 12.68
CA ALA A 193 5.21 -17.84 13.11
C ALA A 193 5.57 -16.94 11.92
N HIS A 194 5.53 -15.62 12.14
CA HIS A 194 6.03 -14.67 11.15
C HIS A 194 7.52 -14.82 10.96
N VAL A 195 7.98 -14.76 9.70
CA VAL A 195 9.42 -14.79 9.36
C VAL A 195 10.12 -13.57 10.00
N PHE A 196 9.47 -12.43 9.96
CA PHE A 196 9.97 -11.20 10.56
C PHE A 196 8.98 -10.69 11.60
N PRO A 197 9.11 -11.12 12.86
CA PRO A 197 8.22 -10.67 13.92
C PRO A 197 8.50 -9.22 14.33
N GLY A 198 7.45 -8.50 14.65
CA GLY A 198 7.49 -7.20 15.34
C GLY A 198 7.63 -7.39 16.86
N ARG A 199 7.71 -6.28 17.60
CA ARG A 199 7.92 -6.30 19.06
C ARG A 199 6.86 -7.08 19.85
N ASN A 200 5.63 -7.16 19.34
CA ASN A 200 4.50 -7.83 20.00
C ASN A 200 4.22 -9.23 19.43
N GLY A 201 5.17 -9.86 18.75
CA GLY A 201 4.99 -11.18 18.12
C GLY A 201 4.16 -11.18 16.82
N GLY A 202 3.48 -10.08 16.49
CA GLY A 202 2.80 -9.89 15.22
C GLY A 202 3.80 -9.63 14.08
N PRO A 203 3.32 -9.33 12.85
CA PRO A 203 4.19 -9.01 11.72
C PRO A 203 4.99 -7.72 11.96
N ILE A 204 6.21 -7.66 11.41
CA ILE A 204 6.98 -6.42 11.39
C ILE A 204 6.21 -5.32 10.65
N SER A 205 6.25 -4.09 11.14
CA SER A 205 5.58 -2.98 10.45
C SER A 205 6.33 -2.55 9.20
N GLN A 206 5.61 -2.12 8.17
CA GLN A 206 6.22 -1.58 6.95
C GLN A 206 7.16 -0.41 7.25
N ARG A 207 6.81 0.42 8.25
CA ARG A 207 7.65 1.54 8.68
C ARG A 207 8.98 1.08 9.26
N ALA A 208 8.96 -0.02 10.07
CA ALA A 208 10.19 -0.57 10.63
C ALA A 208 11.13 -1.10 9.54
N VAL A 209 10.59 -1.72 8.49
CA VAL A 209 11.38 -2.16 7.33
C VAL A 209 11.95 -0.97 6.57
N GLN A 210 11.14 0.06 6.28
CA GLN A 210 11.58 1.27 5.56
C GLN A 210 12.69 2.06 6.26
N ILE A 211 12.81 1.96 7.57
CA ILE A 211 13.90 2.62 8.33
C ILE A 211 15.21 1.84 8.18
N ARG A 212 15.16 0.55 7.84
CA ARG A 212 16.33 -0.32 7.68
C ARG A 212 16.90 -0.31 6.25
N MET A 213 16.11 0.15 5.29
CA MET A 213 16.51 0.35 3.88
C MET A 213 17.10 1.75 3.68
#